data_9b9ab65e7413ab0a954cbdad802f238d
#
_entry.id   9b9ab65e7413ab0a954cbdad802f238d
#
_cell.length_a   1.000
_cell.length_b   1.000
_cell.length_c   1.000
_cell.angle_alpha   90.00
_cell.angle_beta   90.00
_cell.angle_gamma   90.00
#
_symmetry.space_group_name_H-M   'P 1'
#
loop_
_entity.id
_entity.type
_entity.pdbx_description
1 polymer ?
#
loop_
_entity_poly.entity_id
_entity_poly.type
_entity_poly.pdbx_seq_one_letter_code
_entity_poly.pdbx_strand_id
1 'polypeptide(L)'
;MDENLNKNTDENLNKKATKNIMTYIIIFFVGCLVMYAVVYFFPVAITEDVIKEVRDVTINDTGIAEAVAKVYDSVVVVSTYRDGTYIASGTGFVYRQEGDKYYLLTNYHVIEDGDNVTVTFTNGDVVETEIVGHDEYADIAVLSIESDTELTVAELGNNEESRVGDTAFAVGAPLDNAYSWTVTRGIISGKDRLVEVSVSNSNTNDYVMRVLQTDAAINSGNSGGPLCNANGEVIGITSLKLVSSGVEGMGFAIPIEAAVEKAEQIIDGEIIVYPVIGIQMVDFADAYYTYYSLIRNSGLENGVIVTSVERGSAADEAGIKANDIITAIDGEKVLNKAYLRYYLYQHSVGDDITITVYRDGNTRDLKLTLSADGQTA
;
A
#
# COMPACT_ATOMS: atom_id res chain seq x y z
N MET A 1 -37.64 98.13 -5.91
CA MET A 1 -37.16 97.71 -4.56
C MET A 1 -36.89 96.22 -4.45
N ASP A 2 -37.08 95.43 -5.55
CA ASP A 2 -37.01 93.98 -5.53
C ASP A 2 -35.75 93.38 -6.09
N GLU A 3 -34.91 94.10 -6.79
CA GLU A 3 -33.63 93.53 -7.39
C GLU A 3 -32.52 93.33 -6.35
N ASN A 4 -32.48 94.09 -5.28
CA ASN A 4 -31.44 93.99 -4.25
C ASN A 4 -31.71 92.88 -3.19
N LEU A 5 -32.90 92.39 -3.08
CA LEU A 5 -33.25 91.25 -2.17
C LEU A 5 -32.85 89.90 -2.80
N ASN A 6 -32.95 89.79 -4.12
CA ASN A 6 -32.60 88.51 -4.82
C ASN A 6 -31.08 88.29 -4.90
N LYS A 7 -30.29 89.35 -5.02
CA LYS A 7 -28.81 89.23 -5.04
C LYS A 7 -28.22 88.82 -3.71
N ASN A 8 -28.80 89.28 -2.59
CA ASN A 8 -28.34 88.92 -1.25
C ASN A 8 -28.68 87.45 -0.86
N THR A 9 -29.79 86.88 -1.38
CA THR A 9 -30.19 85.51 -1.19
C THR A 9 -29.31 84.56 -2.00
N ASP A 10 -29.00 84.89 -3.23
CA ASP A 10 -28.11 84.03 -4.09
C ASP A 10 -26.67 84.06 -3.61
N GLU A 11 -26.12 85.18 -3.10
CA GLU A 11 -24.81 85.25 -2.51
C GLU A 11 -24.71 84.41 -1.22
N ASN A 12 -25.73 84.38 -0.37
CA ASN A 12 -25.79 83.62 0.84
C ASN A 12 -25.94 82.09 0.54
N LEU A 13 -26.73 81.72 -0.47
CA LEU A 13 -26.86 80.35 -0.94
C LEU A 13 -25.56 79.86 -1.53
N ASN A 14 -24.88 80.67 -2.37
CA ASN A 14 -23.55 80.28 -2.93
C ASN A 14 -22.49 80.18 -1.84
N LYS A 15 -22.42 81.06 -0.84
CA LYS A 15 -21.52 80.99 0.29
C LYS A 15 -21.76 79.72 1.13
N LYS A 16 -23.05 79.37 1.34
CA LYS A 16 -23.40 78.12 2.08
C LYS A 16 -23.10 76.90 1.29
N ALA A 17 -23.32 76.87 -0.04
CA ALA A 17 -22.93 75.75 -0.93
C ALA A 17 -21.41 75.59 -0.98
N THR A 18 -20.64 76.66 -1.13
CA THR A 18 -19.16 76.62 -1.15
C THR A 18 -18.63 76.15 0.20
N LYS A 19 -19.19 76.54 1.32
CA LYS A 19 -18.82 76.12 2.66
C LYS A 19 -19.09 74.61 2.84
N ASN A 20 -20.20 74.11 2.33
CA ASN A 20 -20.52 72.69 2.38
C ASN A 20 -19.59 71.86 1.49
N ILE A 21 -19.32 72.32 0.28
CA ILE A 21 -18.36 71.68 -0.63
C ILE A 21 -16.95 71.58 0.01
N MET A 22 -16.53 72.72 0.63
CA MET A 22 -15.23 72.76 1.30
C MET A 22 -15.17 71.80 2.50
N THR A 23 -16.28 71.64 3.23
CA THR A 23 -16.43 70.70 4.34
C THR A 23 -16.30 69.23 3.82
N TYR A 24 -16.96 68.91 2.71
CA TYR A 24 -16.88 67.56 2.12
C TYR A 24 -15.46 67.26 1.59
N ILE A 25 -14.79 68.22 1.02
CA ILE A 25 -13.38 68.10 0.58
C ILE A 25 -12.47 67.82 1.80
N ILE A 26 -12.66 68.56 2.91
CA ILE A 26 -11.88 68.34 4.14
C ILE A 26 -12.15 66.92 4.71
N ILE A 27 -13.40 66.48 4.76
CA ILE A 27 -13.77 65.14 5.23
C ILE A 27 -13.11 64.08 4.35
N PHE A 28 -13.12 64.25 3.02
CA PHE A 28 -12.47 63.36 2.09
C PHE A 28 -10.94 63.25 2.32
N PHE A 29 -10.27 64.40 2.47
CA PHE A 29 -8.82 64.37 2.76
C PHE A 29 -8.47 63.81 4.14
N VAL A 30 -9.31 64.06 5.15
CA VAL A 30 -9.16 63.45 6.48
C VAL A 30 -9.34 61.93 6.37
N GLY A 31 -10.34 61.46 5.62
CA GLY A 31 -10.55 60.05 5.34
C GLY A 31 -9.35 59.40 4.65
N CYS A 32 -8.80 60.04 3.62
CA CYS A 32 -7.57 59.57 2.95
C CYS A 32 -6.35 59.52 3.89
N LEU A 33 -6.21 60.52 4.79
CA LEU A 33 -5.14 60.58 5.76
C LEU A 33 -5.26 59.48 6.82
N VAL A 34 -6.49 59.18 7.27
CA VAL A 34 -6.75 58.04 8.17
C VAL A 34 -6.47 56.73 7.49
N MET A 35 -6.90 56.53 6.24
CA MET A 35 -6.59 55.32 5.46
C MET A 35 -5.07 55.16 5.27
N TYR A 36 -4.38 56.26 4.95
CA TYR A 36 -2.91 56.22 4.82
C TYR A 36 -2.23 55.85 6.14
N ALA A 37 -2.70 56.43 7.25
CA ALA A 37 -2.21 56.10 8.58
C ALA A 37 -2.48 54.64 8.95
N VAL A 38 -3.68 54.12 8.64
CA VAL A 38 -4.02 52.71 8.87
C VAL A 38 -3.10 51.77 8.06
N VAL A 39 -2.88 52.05 6.79
CA VAL A 39 -2.00 51.27 5.93
C VAL A 39 -0.52 51.37 6.37
N TYR A 40 -0.13 52.56 6.86
CA TYR A 40 1.28 52.77 7.26
C TYR A 40 1.59 52.22 8.64
N PHE A 41 0.68 52.36 9.63
CA PHE A 41 0.91 51.90 11.01
C PHE A 41 0.41 50.49 11.26
N PHE A 42 -0.51 49.97 10.44
CA PHE A 42 -0.96 48.58 10.45
C PHE A 42 -0.74 47.98 9.04
N PRO A 43 0.53 47.79 8.60
CA PRO A 43 0.73 47.06 7.40
C PRO A 43 0.03 45.70 7.61
N VAL A 44 -0.98 45.41 6.78
CA VAL A 44 -1.48 44.06 6.66
C VAL A 44 -0.23 43.26 6.26
N ALA A 45 0.34 42.57 7.20
CA ALA A 45 1.33 41.54 6.93
C ALA A 45 0.56 40.50 6.11
N ILE A 46 0.56 40.66 4.77
CA ILE A 46 0.38 39.56 3.87
C ILE A 46 1.63 38.74 4.14
N THR A 47 1.47 37.77 5.03
CA THR A 47 2.57 36.93 5.46
C THR A 47 3.13 36.29 4.21
N GLU A 48 4.43 36.49 3.97
CA GLU A 48 5.19 35.79 2.92
C GLU A 48 5.00 34.25 3.02
N ASP A 49 4.57 33.76 4.18
CA ASP A 49 4.26 32.36 4.45
C ASP A 49 3.14 31.78 3.57
N VAL A 50 2.06 32.55 3.28
CA VAL A 50 1.00 32.08 2.37
C VAL A 50 1.49 31.99 0.93
N ILE A 51 2.46 32.83 0.54
CA ILE A 51 3.04 32.78 -0.80
C ILE A 51 4.16 31.72 -0.88
N LYS A 52 4.84 31.40 0.22
CA LYS A 52 5.79 30.29 0.28
C LYS A 52 5.12 28.93 0.16
N GLU A 53 4.01 28.69 0.87
CA GLU A 53 3.29 27.40 0.76
C GLU A 53 2.76 27.14 -0.66
N VAL A 54 2.39 28.17 -1.39
CA VAL A 54 1.92 28.03 -2.80
C VAL A 54 3.09 27.90 -3.80
N ARG A 55 4.32 28.30 -3.42
CA ARG A 55 5.49 28.19 -4.31
C ARG A 55 6.22 26.86 -4.25
N ASP A 56 6.07 26.11 -3.17
CA ASP A 56 6.75 24.81 -3.02
C ASP A 56 5.97 23.62 -3.64
N VAL A 57 4.85 23.88 -4.31
CA VAL A 57 4.16 22.87 -5.13
C VAL A 57 4.64 22.96 -6.61
N THR A 58 5.88 23.30 -6.85
CA THR A 58 6.48 23.02 -8.16
C THR A 58 6.93 21.57 -8.14
N ILE A 59 6.14 20.69 -8.76
CA ILE A 59 6.59 19.32 -9.10
C ILE A 59 7.81 19.54 -10.01
N ASN A 60 8.99 19.43 -9.42
CA ASN A 60 10.23 19.56 -10.16
C ASN A 60 10.48 18.20 -10.81
N ASP A 61 10.20 18.05 -12.11
CA ASP A 61 10.47 16.79 -12.83
C ASP A 61 11.96 16.37 -12.73
N THR A 62 12.86 17.29 -12.41
CA THR A 62 14.27 16.97 -12.11
C THR A 62 14.42 16.10 -10.87
N GLY A 63 13.52 16.21 -9.87
CA GLY A 63 13.58 15.40 -8.64
C GLY A 63 13.36 13.92 -8.88
N ILE A 64 12.52 13.53 -9.84
CA ILE A 64 12.27 12.10 -10.12
C ILE A 64 13.49 11.44 -10.75
N ALA A 65 14.21 12.11 -11.65
CA ALA A 65 15.44 11.57 -12.24
C ALA A 65 16.52 11.36 -11.17
N GLU A 66 16.65 12.28 -10.22
CA GLU A 66 17.57 12.16 -9.09
C GLU A 66 17.13 11.02 -8.13
N ALA A 67 15.82 10.87 -7.85
CA ALA A 67 15.28 9.79 -7.06
C ALA A 67 15.53 8.41 -7.71
N VAL A 68 15.29 8.31 -9.02
CA VAL A 68 15.60 7.09 -9.79
C VAL A 68 17.09 6.76 -9.71
N ALA A 69 17.97 7.73 -9.88
CA ALA A 69 19.43 7.51 -9.85
C ALA A 69 19.92 6.92 -8.51
N LYS A 70 19.24 7.20 -7.39
CA LYS A 70 19.59 6.62 -6.08
C LYS A 70 19.33 5.13 -6.00
N VAL A 71 18.23 4.65 -6.58
CA VAL A 71 17.79 3.25 -6.45
C VAL A 71 18.20 2.38 -7.64
N TYR A 72 18.49 3.01 -8.80
CA TYR A 72 18.67 2.32 -10.08
C TYR A 72 19.70 1.19 -10.04
N ASP A 73 20.87 1.43 -9.48
CA ASP A 73 21.96 0.45 -9.43
C ASP A 73 21.79 -0.62 -8.32
N SER A 74 20.79 -0.46 -7.45
CA SER A 74 20.41 -1.52 -6.51
C SER A 74 19.48 -2.56 -7.14
N VAL A 75 18.84 -2.24 -8.28
CA VAL A 75 17.84 -3.10 -8.93
C VAL A 75 18.51 -4.11 -9.84
N VAL A 76 18.04 -5.33 -9.78
CA VAL A 76 18.55 -6.46 -10.56
C VAL A 76 17.43 -7.18 -11.31
N VAL A 77 17.78 -7.80 -12.45
CA VAL A 77 16.92 -8.78 -13.11
C VAL A 77 17.11 -10.12 -12.41
N VAL A 78 16.03 -10.73 -11.94
CA VAL A 78 16.03 -12.08 -11.37
C VAL A 78 15.65 -13.06 -12.47
N SER A 79 16.47 -14.09 -12.69
CA SER A 79 16.21 -15.17 -13.66
C SER A 79 16.22 -16.51 -12.95
N THR A 80 15.16 -17.29 -13.12
CA THR A 80 14.92 -18.56 -12.44
C THR A 80 15.03 -19.72 -13.42
N TYR A 81 15.72 -20.75 -13.02
CA TYR A 81 15.98 -21.95 -13.80
C TYR A 81 15.52 -23.19 -13.04
N ARG A 82 15.15 -24.23 -13.79
CA ARG A 82 14.87 -25.59 -13.30
C ARG A 82 15.59 -26.60 -14.22
N ASP A 83 16.42 -27.46 -13.65
CA ASP A 83 17.22 -28.40 -14.41
C ASP A 83 18.02 -27.74 -15.57
N GLY A 84 18.55 -26.53 -15.30
CA GLY A 84 19.29 -25.73 -16.27
C GLY A 84 18.43 -25.06 -17.35
N THR A 85 17.09 -25.20 -17.30
CA THR A 85 16.15 -24.56 -18.23
C THR A 85 15.57 -23.29 -17.60
N TYR A 86 15.63 -22.18 -18.32
CA TYR A 86 14.98 -20.95 -17.91
C TYR A 86 13.46 -21.13 -17.83
N ILE A 87 12.86 -20.74 -16.71
CA ILE A 87 11.42 -20.90 -16.46
C ILE A 87 10.70 -19.59 -16.14
N ALA A 88 11.35 -18.63 -15.48
CA ALA A 88 10.74 -17.39 -15.10
C ALA A 88 11.75 -16.25 -14.97
N SER A 89 11.29 -15.01 -15.06
CA SER A 89 12.04 -13.83 -14.66
C SER A 89 11.16 -12.77 -13.99
N GLY A 90 11.82 -11.94 -13.23
CA GLY A 90 11.25 -10.78 -12.57
C GLY A 90 12.34 -9.79 -12.20
N THR A 91 12.04 -8.98 -11.24
CA THR A 91 12.94 -7.96 -10.68
C THR A 91 13.23 -8.27 -9.22
N GLY A 92 14.38 -7.84 -8.73
CA GLY A 92 14.75 -7.80 -7.33
C GLY A 92 15.56 -6.53 -7.06
N PHE A 93 15.90 -6.32 -5.81
CA PHE A 93 16.80 -5.22 -5.44
C PHE A 93 17.60 -5.59 -4.20
N VAL A 94 18.83 -5.07 -4.11
CA VAL A 94 19.69 -5.19 -2.95
C VAL A 94 19.15 -4.27 -1.85
N TYR A 95 18.79 -4.83 -0.68
CA TYR A 95 18.18 -4.05 0.39
C TYR A 95 18.98 -4.03 1.70
N ARG A 96 19.93 -4.96 1.87
CA ARG A 96 20.73 -5.09 3.09
C ARG A 96 22.13 -5.60 2.77
N GLN A 97 23.14 -5.13 3.53
CA GLN A 97 24.51 -5.59 3.47
C GLN A 97 24.99 -5.99 4.88
N GLU A 98 25.68 -7.11 4.96
CA GLU A 98 26.38 -7.57 6.15
C GLU A 98 27.78 -8.07 5.79
N GLY A 99 28.80 -7.23 6.02
CA GLY A 99 30.14 -7.51 5.56
C GLY A 99 30.20 -7.62 4.03
N ASP A 100 30.67 -8.75 3.51
CA ASP A 100 30.75 -9.03 2.08
C ASP A 100 29.49 -9.72 1.54
N LYS A 101 28.51 -10.00 2.41
CA LYS A 101 27.23 -10.61 2.04
C LYS A 101 26.16 -9.56 1.82
N TYR A 102 25.48 -9.66 0.68
CA TYR A 102 24.37 -8.79 0.30
C TYR A 102 23.09 -9.60 0.20
N TYR A 103 22.00 -9.06 0.73
CA TYR A 103 20.67 -9.65 0.67
C TYR A 103 19.80 -8.90 -0.33
N LEU A 104 19.05 -9.65 -1.12
CA LEU A 104 18.15 -9.13 -2.13
C LEU A 104 16.73 -9.57 -1.83
N LEU A 105 15.77 -8.67 -2.10
CA LEU A 105 14.35 -8.96 -2.05
C LEU A 105 13.80 -9.14 -3.46
N THR A 106 12.91 -10.11 -3.60
CA THR A 106 12.07 -10.33 -4.78
C THR A 106 10.74 -10.97 -4.35
N ASN A 107 9.81 -11.20 -5.28
CA ASN A 107 8.63 -11.99 -4.99
C ASN A 107 8.91 -13.49 -5.00
N TYR A 108 8.18 -14.25 -4.17
CA TYR A 108 8.26 -15.71 -4.16
C TYR A 108 7.86 -16.31 -5.51
N HIS A 109 6.75 -15.85 -6.13
CA HIS A 109 6.30 -16.37 -7.41
C HIS A 109 7.30 -16.17 -8.57
N VAL A 110 8.31 -15.31 -8.42
CA VAL A 110 9.39 -15.13 -9.40
C VAL A 110 10.38 -16.29 -9.34
N ILE A 111 10.59 -16.87 -8.16
CA ILE A 111 11.54 -17.98 -7.93
C ILE A 111 10.86 -19.34 -7.72
N GLU A 112 9.52 -19.35 -7.67
CA GLU A 112 8.72 -20.56 -7.46
C GLU A 112 9.10 -21.64 -8.48
N ASP A 113 9.22 -22.87 -7.99
CA ASP A 113 9.59 -24.03 -8.80
C ASP A 113 11.04 -24.04 -9.36
N GLY A 114 11.88 -23.04 -9.06
CA GLY A 114 13.28 -22.99 -9.47
C GLY A 114 14.20 -23.77 -8.52
N ASP A 115 15.26 -24.31 -9.10
CA ASP A 115 16.38 -24.94 -8.37
C ASP A 115 17.65 -24.08 -8.42
N ASN A 116 17.70 -23.12 -9.34
CA ASN A 116 18.80 -22.18 -9.49
C ASN A 116 18.25 -20.79 -9.86
N VAL A 117 18.77 -19.75 -9.21
CA VAL A 117 18.42 -18.36 -9.45
C VAL A 117 19.67 -17.53 -9.70
N THR A 118 19.65 -16.73 -10.76
CA THR A 118 20.73 -15.77 -11.05
C THR A 118 20.17 -14.36 -11.02
N VAL A 119 21.04 -13.39 -10.71
CA VAL A 119 20.73 -11.97 -10.83
C VAL A 119 21.65 -11.30 -11.84
N THR A 120 21.09 -10.40 -12.63
CA THR A 120 21.84 -9.57 -13.57
C THR A 120 21.80 -8.12 -13.10
N PHE A 121 22.97 -7.52 -12.92
CA PHE A 121 23.14 -6.13 -12.51
C PHE A 121 23.10 -5.16 -13.70
N THR A 122 23.00 -3.86 -13.41
CA THR A 122 22.96 -2.77 -14.42
C THR A 122 24.20 -2.74 -15.31
N ASN A 123 25.36 -3.17 -14.81
CA ASN A 123 26.62 -3.28 -15.55
C ASN A 123 26.70 -4.52 -16.48
N GLY A 124 25.68 -5.41 -16.42
CA GLY A 124 25.60 -6.65 -17.20
C GLY A 124 26.22 -7.87 -16.51
N ASP A 125 26.77 -7.74 -15.31
CA ASP A 125 27.30 -8.87 -14.55
C ASP A 125 26.15 -9.79 -14.13
N VAL A 126 26.36 -11.11 -14.34
CA VAL A 126 25.43 -12.16 -13.95
C VAL A 126 26.04 -12.94 -12.81
N VAL A 127 25.31 -13.01 -11.69
CA VAL A 127 25.77 -13.68 -10.46
C VAL A 127 24.74 -14.73 -10.06
N GLU A 128 25.20 -15.92 -9.70
CA GLU A 128 24.38 -16.97 -9.09
C GLU A 128 24.10 -16.60 -7.64
N THR A 129 22.85 -16.80 -7.20
CA THR A 129 22.41 -16.45 -5.85
C THR A 129 22.15 -17.69 -5.00
N GLU A 130 22.31 -17.54 -3.69
CA GLU A 130 21.76 -18.48 -2.72
C GLU A 130 20.32 -18.07 -2.39
N ILE A 131 19.37 -19.00 -2.42
CA ILE A 131 18.01 -18.80 -1.92
C ILE A 131 18.07 -18.96 -0.40
N VAL A 132 17.98 -17.85 0.36
CA VAL A 132 18.00 -17.88 1.82
C VAL A 132 16.70 -18.47 2.36
N GLY A 133 15.57 -18.08 1.76
CA GLY A 133 14.26 -18.60 2.07
C GLY A 133 13.14 -17.77 1.44
N HIS A 134 11.91 -18.14 1.74
CA HIS A 134 10.74 -17.46 1.20
C HIS A 134 9.52 -17.61 2.10
N ASP A 135 8.51 -16.79 1.83
CA ASP A 135 7.16 -16.88 2.38
C ASP A 135 6.15 -16.79 1.22
N GLU A 136 5.42 -17.88 0.97
CA GLU A 136 4.46 -17.96 -0.13
C GLU A 136 3.22 -17.10 0.06
N TYR A 137 2.78 -16.92 1.32
CA TYR A 137 1.59 -16.10 1.66
C TYR A 137 1.89 -14.61 1.60
N ALA A 138 3.11 -14.22 2.01
CA ALA A 138 3.58 -12.84 1.87
C ALA A 138 4.07 -12.53 0.45
N ASP A 139 4.26 -13.56 -0.41
CA ASP A 139 4.85 -13.46 -1.75
C ASP A 139 6.24 -12.79 -1.71
N ILE A 140 7.07 -13.15 -0.71
CA ILE A 140 8.43 -12.62 -0.49
C ILE A 140 9.46 -13.74 -0.59
N ALA A 141 10.56 -13.45 -1.27
CA ALA A 141 11.75 -14.29 -1.26
C ALA A 141 13.00 -13.45 -0.96
N VAL A 142 13.91 -14.05 -0.20
CA VAL A 142 15.21 -13.51 0.14
C VAL A 142 16.28 -14.30 -0.57
N LEU A 143 17.08 -13.60 -1.37
CA LEU A 143 18.27 -14.15 -2.02
C LEU A 143 19.51 -13.53 -1.36
N SER A 144 20.65 -14.21 -1.46
CA SER A 144 21.92 -13.64 -1.04
C SER A 144 23.04 -13.91 -2.05
N ILE A 145 23.99 -12.99 -2.06
CA ILE A 145 25.24 -13.09 -2.82
C ILE A 145 26.41 -12.63 -1.97
N GLU A 146 27.58 -13.12 -2.26
CA GLU A 146 28.85 -12.60 -1.74
C GLU A 146 29.51 -11.75 -2.83
N SER A 147 30.06 -10.60 -2.48
CA SER A 147 30.72 -9.70 -3.43
C SER A 147 31.87 -8.96 -2.76
N ASP A 148 33.03 -9.03 -3.41
CA ASP A 148 34.23 -8.23 -3.04
C ASP A 148 34.10 -6.77 -3.53
N THR A 149 33.15 -6.48 -4.42
CA THR A 149 32.83 -5.12 -4.91
C THR A 149 31.65 -4.54 -4.16
N GLU A 150 31.76 -3.26 -3.82
CA GLU A 150 30.66 -2.52 -3.19
C GLU A 150 29.45 -2.45 -4.15
N LEU A 151 28.31 -2.93 -3.68
CA LEU A 151 27.02 -2.86 -4.41
C LEU A 151 26.16 -1.75 -3.82
N THR A 152 25.35 -1.15 -4.67
CA THR A 152 24.38 -0.16 -4.22
C THR A 152 23.28 -0.86 -3.43
N VAL A 153 23.01 -0.40 -2.21
CA VAL A 153 21.91 -0.86 -1.36
C VAL A 153 20.80 0.18 -1.44
N ALA A 154 19.56 -0.27 -1.69
CA ALA A 154 18.39 0.60 -1.76
C ALA A 154 18.09 1.22 -0.37
N GLU A 155 17.79 2.52 -0.36
CA GLU A 155 17.24 3.17 0.84
C GLU A 155 15.79 2.74 1.03
N LEU A 156 15.45 2.26 2.24
CA LEU A 156 14.07 1.89 2.58
C LEU A 156 13.35 3.11 3.15
N GLY A 157 12.15 3.35 2.64
CA GLY A 157 11.27 4.39 3.13
C GLY A 157 10.32 3.89 4.20
N ASN A 158 9.36 4.75 4.53
CA ASN A 158 8.29 4.45 5.47
C ASN A 158 6.94 4.63 4.76
N ASN A 159 6.24 3.51 4.50
CA ASN A 159 4.92 3.55 3.89
C ASN A 159 3.87 4.24 4.79
N GLU A 160 4.01 4.21 6.12
CA GLU A 160 3.07 4.88 7.01
C GLU A 160 3.04 6.40 6.78
N GLU A 161 4.18 6.99 6.40
CA GLU A 161 4.30 8.41 6.07
C GLU A 161 3.76 8.75 4.68
N SER A 162 3.63 7.76 3.81
CA SER A 162 3.12 7.92 2.45
C SER A 162 1.62 8.24 2.44
N ARG A 163 1.18 9.08 1.52
CA ARG A 163 -0.23 9.51 1.39
C ARG A 163 -0.77 9.18 0.01
N VAL A 164 -2.06 8.94 -0.08
CA VAL A 164 -2.75 8.85 -1.36
C VAL A 164 -2.58 10.17 -2.12
N GLY A 165 -2.09 10.07 -3.36
CA GLY A 165 -1.75 11.21 -4.22
C GLY A 165 -0.26 11.55 -4.25
N ASP A 166 0.56 11.01 -3.34
CA ASP A 166 2.02 11.19 -3.40
C ASP A 166 2.59 10.48 -4.63
N THR A 167 3.60 11.09 -5.26
CA THR A 167 4.28 10.50 -6.41
C THR A 167 4.96 9.19 -6.04
N ALA A 168 4.77 8.17 -6.87
CA ALA A 168 5.46 6.90 -6.78
C ALA A 168 6.01 6.49 -8.14
N PHE A 169 7.12 5.75 -8.16
CA PHE A 169 7.65 5.15 -9.36
C PHE A 169 8.14 3.73 -9.09
N ALA A 170 8.04 2.88 -10.10
CA ALA A 170 8.56 1.52 -10.05
C ALA A 170 9.75 1.38 -11.00
N VAL A 171 10.74 0.56 -10.61
CA VAL A 171 11.86 0.17 -11.46
C VAL A 171 11.81 -1.33 -11.65
N GLY A 172 11.91 -1.81 -12.88
CA GLY A 172 11.81 -3.23 -13.17
C GLY A 172 12.35 -3.63 -14.53
N ALA A 173 12.27 -4.91 -14.82
CA ALA A 173 12.75 -5.54 -16.05
C ALA A 173 11.59 -6.19 -16.82
N PRO A 174 10.69 -5.40 -17.45
CA PRO A 174 9.53 -5.95 -18.12
C PRO A 174 9.93 -6.71 -19.40
N LEU A 175 9.35 -7.89 -19.57
CA LEU A 175 9.25 -8.70 -20.80
C LEU A 175 10.53 -9.26 -21.42
N ASP A 176 11.69 -8.60 -21.37
CA ASP A 176 12.93 -9.02 -22.01
C ASP A 176 14.11 -8.23 -21.43
N ASN A 177 15.31 -8.81 -21.47
CA ASN A 177 16.55 -8.11 -21.11
C ASN A 177 16.75 -6.80 -21.86
N ALA A 178 16.14 -6.65 -23.06
CA ALA A 178 16.17 -5.40 -23.84
C ALA A 178 15.43 -4.23 -23.16
N TYR A 179 14.53 -4.50 -22.22
CA TYR A 179 13.73 -3.50 -21.50
C TYR A 179 14.02 -3.47 -19.99
N SER A 180 15.11 -4.13 -19.57
CA SER A 180 15.54 -4.13 -18.18
C SER A 180 15.74 -2.70 -17.67
N TRP A 181 15.48 -2.51 -16.37
CA TRP A 181 15.54 -1.21 -15.69
C TRP A 181 14.59 -0.14 -16.26
N THR A 182 13.45 -0.58 -16.78
CA THR A 182 12.36 0.34 -17.16
C THR A 182 11.78 1.01 -15.92
N VAL A 183 11.62 2.33 -15.99
CA VAL A 183 11.00 3.12 -14.93
C VAL A 183 9.59 3.50 -15.36
N THR A 184 8.62 3.23 -14.50
CA THR A 184 7.24 3.69 -14.66
C THR A 184 6.88 4.63 -13.51
N ARG A 185 6.13 5.70 -13.78
CA ARG A 185 5.74 6.70 -12.79
C ARG A 185 4.24 6.79 -12.68
N GLY A 186 3.77 7.00 -11.45
CA GLY A 186 2.37 7.26 -11.10
C GLY A 186 2.28 7.91 -9.73
N ILE A 187 1.22 7.57 -9.01
CA ILE A 187 0.96 8.01 -7.65
C ILE A 187 0.58 6.81 -6.76
N ILE A 188 0.59 7.00 -5.47
CA ILE A 188 -0.09 6.12 -4.54
C ILE A 188 -1.59 6.36 -4.69
N SER A 189 -2.31 5.41 -5.29
CA SER A 189 -3.75 5.49 -5.55
C SER A 189 -4.59 4.99 -4.37
N GLY A 190 -4.00 4.21 -3.46
CA GLY A 190 -4.65 3.70 -2.26
C GLY A 190 -3.66 3.05 -1.30
N LYS A 191 -4.05 3.01 -0.03
CA LYS A 191 -3.31 2.33 1.04
C LYS A 191 -4.22 1.31 1.71
N ASP A 192 -3.62 0.31 2.35
CA ASP A 192 -4.32 -0.70 3.13
C ASP A 192 -5.45 -1.39 2.36
N ARG A 193 -5.25 -1.61 1.06
CA ARG A 193 -6.20 -2.34 0.24
C ARG A 193 -6.11 -3.82 0.54
N LEU A 194 -7.24 -4.44 0.85
CA LEU A 194 -7.34 -5.89 0.97
C LEU A 194 -7.69 -6.47 -0.41
N VAL A 195 -6.76 -7.23 -0.97
CA VAL A 195 -6.88 -7.84 -2.29
C VAL A 195 -6.83 -9.34 -2.16
N GLU A 196 -7.84 -10.02 -2.71
CA GLU A 196 -7.87 -11.48 -2.77
C GLU A 196 -6.92 -11.99 -3.85
N VAL A 197 -6.09 -12.96 -3.48
CA VAL A 197 -5.06 -13.55 -4.36
C VAL A 197 -5.12 -15.06 -4.31
N SER A 198 -4.61 -15.70 -5.38
CA SER A 198 -4.34 -17.14 -5.38
C SER A 198 -2.90 -17.38 -4.92
N VAL A 199 -2.70 -18.19 -3.90
CA VAL A 199 -1.36 -18.59 -3.42
C VAL A 199 -0.77 -19.66 -4.33
N SER A 200 -1.59 -20.57 -4.80
CA SER A 200 -1.21 -21.59 -5.79
C SER A 200 -1.72 -21.19 -7.18
N ASN A 201 -1.19 -21.77 -8.25
CA ASN A 201 -1.71 -21.63 -9.61
C ASN A 201 -3.14 -22.18 -9.77
N SER A 202 -3.92 -22.21 -8.68
CA SER A 202 -5.33 -22.56 -8.67
C SER A 202 -6.19 -21.35 -9.09
N ASN A 203 -7.29 -21.60 -9.75
CA ASN A 203 -8.25 -20.56 -10.14
C ASN A 203 -9.10 -20.04 -8.95
N THR A 204 -8.71 -20.32 -7.71
CA THR A 204 -9.42 -19.91 -6.49
C THR A 204 -8.58 -18.92 -5.72
N ASN A 205 -9.16 -17.76 -5.42
CA ASN A 205 -8.57 -16.82 -4.47
C ASN A 205 -8.70 -17.42 -3.07
N ASP A 206 -7.58 -17.74 -2.45
CA ASP A 206 -7.53 -18.47 -1.19
C ASP A 206 -6.77 -17.73 -0.07
N TYR A 207 -6.28 -16.53 -0.38
CA TYR A 207 -5.64 -15.63 0.57
C TYR A 207 -5.97 -14.16 0.28
N VAL A 208 -5.87 -13.30 1.31
CA VAL A 208 -5.99 -11.83 1.18
C VAL A 208 -4.67 -11.20 1.54
N MET A 209 -4.21 -10.25 0.74
CA MET A 209 -3.03 -9.44 1.05
C MET A 209 -3.42 -7.99 1.30
N ARG A 210 -2.79 -7.35 2.28
CA ARG A 210 -2.87 -5.91 2.51
C ARG A 210 -1.79 -5.21 1.71
N VAL A 211 -2.18 -4.33 0.78
CA VAL A 211 -1.29 -3.78 -0.22
C VAL A 211 -1.43 -2.28 -0.41
N LEU A 212 -0.39 -1.68 -0.99
CA LEU A 212 -0.42 -0.37 -1.62
C LEU A 212 -1.00 -0.49 -3.03
N GLN A 213 -1.79 0.49 -3.44
CA GLN A 213 -2.28 0.64 -4.81
C GLN A 213 -1.56 1.79 -5.50
N THR A 214 -1.15 1.62 -6.76
CA THR A 214 -0.55 2.64 -7.61
C THR A 214 -1.13 2.58 -9.03
N ASP A 215 -1.10 3.69 -9.74
CA ASP A 215 -1.38 3.77 -11.17
C ASP A 215 -0.09 3.79 -12.03
N ALA A 216 1.10 3.73 -11.40
CA ALA A 216 2.33 3.40 -12.10
C ALA A 216 2.15 2.06 -12.83
N ALA A 217 2.54 2.00 -14.10
CA ALA A 217 2.32 0.79 -14.90
C ALA A 217 3.13 -0.40 -14.34
N ILE A 218 2.44 -1.41 -13.82
CA ILE A 218 3.01 -2.68 -13.37
C ILE A 218 2.68 -3.73 -14.43
N ASN A 219 3.71 -4.27 -15.05
CA ASN A 219 3.62 -5.26 -16.11
C ASN A 219 4.45 -6.49 -15.76
N SER A 220 4.30 -7.57 -16.56
CA SER A 220 5.15 -8.76 -16.43
C SER A 220 6.64 -8.37 -16.48
N GLY A 221 7.38 -8.80 -15.47
CA GLY A 221 8.79 -8.48 -15.27
C GLY A 221 9.05 -7.40 -14.20
N ASN A 222 8.09 -6.54 -13.84
CA ASN A 222 8.26 -5.60 -12.72
C ASN A 222 8.10 -6.28 -11.36
N SER A 223 7.45 -7.46 -11.30
CA SER A 223 7.26 -8.23 -10.05
C SER A 223 8.58 -8.43 -9.31
N GLY A 224 8.57 -8.17 -8.00
CA GLY A 224 9.74 -8.21 -7.13
C GLY A 224 10.58 -6.92 -7.13
N GLY A 225 10.27 -5.97 -8.03
CA GLY A 225 10.96 -4.69 -8.11
C GLY A 225 10.48 -3.68 -7.06
N PRO A 226 11.27 -2.64 -6.78
CA PRO A 226 10.92 -1.61 -5.83
C PRO A 226 9.85 -0.67 -6.38
N LEU A 227 8.85 -0.35 -5.55
CA LEU A 227 8.02 0.84 -5.66
C LEU A 227 8.62 1.90 -4.75
N CYS A 228 8.99 3.04 -5.31
CA CYS A 228 9.69 4.11 -4.60
C CYS A 228 8.86 5.37 -4.48
N ASN A 229 9.12 6.16 -3.45
CA ASN A 229 8.61 7.51 -3.28
C ASN A 229 9.44 8.54 -4.07
N ALA A 230 9.04 9.81 -4.03
CA ALA A 230 9.74 10.91 -4.73
C ALA A 230 11.18 11.18 -4.23
N ASN A 231 11.59 10.62 -3.09
CA ASN A 231 12.95 10.73 -2.56
C ASN A 231 13.88 9.61 -3.07
N GLY A 232 13.32 8.59 -3.74
CA GLY A 232 14.05 7.38 -4.16
C GLY A 232 14.10 6.29 -3.09
N GLU A 233 13.31 6.42 -2.02
CA GLU A 233 13.21 5.43 -0.96
C GLU A 233 12.16 4.38 -1.32
N VAL A 234 12.47 3.10 -1.09
CA VAL A 234 11.56 1.98 -1.39
C VAL A 234 10.46 1.94 -0.34
N ILE A 235 9.20 2.04 -0.79
CA ILE A 235 8.00 2.00 0.05
C ILE A 235 7.19 0.71 -0.14
N GLY A 236 7.54 -0.11 -1.15
CA GLY A 236 6.87 -1.39 -1.39
C GLY A 236 7.56 -2.21 -2.46
N ILE A 237 7.12 -3.46 -2.60
CA ILE A 237 7.58 -4.42 -3.62
C ILE A 237 6.44 -4.65 -4.61
N THR A 238 6.63 -4.32 -5.87
CA THR A 238 5.59 -4.49 -6.91
C THR A 238 5.30 -5.97 -7.16
N SER A 239 4.02 -6.33 -7.31
CA SER A 239 3.61 -7.70 -7.60
C SER A 239 2.48 -7.74 -8.62
N LEU A 240 2.73 -8.42 -9.74
CA LEU A 240 1.74 -8.64 -10.79
C LEU A 240 0.68 -9.69 -10.39
N LYS A 241 1.02 -10.61 -9.47
CA LYS A 241 0.07 -11.60 -8.92
C LYS A 241 -1.18 -10.96 -8.33
N LEU A 242 -1.05 -9.70 -7.89
CA LEU A 242 -2.10 -8.90 -7.27
C LEU A 242 -2.98 -8.16 -8.29
N VAL A 243 -2.59 -8.14 -9.57
CA VAL A 243 -3.30 -7.40 -10.62
C VAL A 243 -4.42 -8.27 -11.20
N SER A 244 -5.67 -7.80 -11.12
CA SER A 244 -6.79 -8.46 -11.79
C SER A 244 -6.64 -8.31 -13.31
N SER A 245 -6.69 -9.42 -14.05
CA SER A 245 -6.56 -9.41 -15.50
C SER A 245 -7.64 -8.53 -16.16
N GLY A 246 -7.20 -7.56 -16.96
CA GLY A 246 -8.07 -6.69 -17.76
C GLY A 246 -8.44 -5.35 -17.14
N VAL A 247 -7.83 -4.96 -16.00
CA VAL A 247 -8.00 -3.62 -15.42
C VAL A 247 -6.71 -2.84 -15.60
N GLU A 248 -6.72 -1.85 -16.48
CA GLU A 248 -5.59 -0.93 -16.65
C GLU A 248 -5.56 0.15 -15.56
N GLY A 249 -4.35 0.60 -15.18
CA GLY A 249 -4.17 1.68 -14.19
C GLY A 249 -4.38 1.26 -12.73
N MET A 250 -4.38 -0.06 -12.44
CA MET A 250 -4.39 -0.60 -11.09
C MET A 250 -3.21 -1.54 -10.91
N GLY A 251 -2.13 -1.02 -10.34
CA GLY A 251 -0.99 -1.78 -9.87
C GLY A 251 -1.02 -1.91 -8.34
N PHE A 252 -0.35 -2.93 -7.81
CA PHE A 252 -0.26 -3.16 -6.38
C PHE A 252 1.18 -3.46 -5.96
N ALA A 253 1.49 -3.11 -4.71
CA ALA A 253 2.77 -3.42 -4.10
C ALA A 253 2.59 -3.87 -2.65
N ILE A 254 3.40 -4.81 -2.23
CA ILE A 254 3.52 -5.26 -0.84
C ILE A 254 4.22 -4.14 -0.06
N PRO A 255 3.66 -3.62 1.06
CA PRO A 255 4.33 -2.61 1.87
C PRO A 255 5.73 -3.06 2.30
N ILE A 256 6.70 -2.14 2.25
CA ILE A 256 8.10 -2.50 2.50
C ILE A 256 8.33 -3.00 3.92
N GLU A 257 7.63 -2.45 4.91
CA GLU A 257 7.75 -2.86 6.31
C GLU A 257 7.34 -4.33 6.49
N ALA A 258 6.23 -4.73 5.86
CA ALA A 258 5.76 -6.12 5.91
C ALA A 258 6.73 -7.07 5.19
N ALA A 259 7.33 -6.62 4.08
CA ALA A 259 8.31 -7.40 3.34
C ALA A 259 9.61 -7.59 4.14
N VAL A 260 10.10 -6.51 4.77
CA VAL A 260 11.31 -6.55 5.60
C VAL A 260 11.10 -7.40 6.85
N GLU A 261 9.95 -7.27 7.53
CA GLU A 261 9.64 -8.12 8.68
C GLU A 261 9.76 -9.61 8.34
N LYS A 262 9.21 -10.04 7.22
CA LYS A 262 9.32 -11.43 6.75
C LYS A 262 10.74 -11.79 6.34
N ALA A 263 11.43 -10.88 5.68
CA ALA A 263 12.82 -11.10 5.26
C ALA A 263 13.76 -11.29 6.46
N GLU A 264 13.61 -10.50 7.52
CA GLU A 264 14.41 -10.64 8.73
C GLU A 264 14.15 -11.99 9.42
N GLN A 265 12.88 -12.42 9.53
CA GLN A 265 12.56 -13.77 10.05
C GLN A 265 13.23 -14.87 9.24
N ILE A 266 13.24 -14.75 7.90
CA ILE A 266 13.88 -15.70 6.99
C ILE A 266 15.40 -15.72 7.20
N ILE A 267 16.07 -14.55 7.31
CA ILE A 267 17.51 -14.42 7.50
C ILE A 267 17.93 -14.99 8.86
N ASP A 268 17.14 -14.77 9.90
CA ASP A 268 17.40 -15.30 11.24
C ASP A 268 17.16 -16.82 11.33
N GLY A 269 16.71 -17.44 10.24
CA GLY A 269 16.46 -18.89 10.16
C GLY A 269 15.19 -19.30 10.92
N GLU A 270 14.28 -18.37 11.18
CA GLU A 270 13.00 -18.68 11.80
C GLU A 270 12.12 -19.47 10.82
N ILE A 271 11.51 -20.54 11.33
CA ILE A 271 10.48 -21.27 10.58
C ILE A 271 9.19 -20.47 10.67
N ILE A 272 8.76 -19.87 9.56
CA ILE A 272 7.48 -19.17 9.49
C ILE A 272 6.37 -20.21 9.57
N VAL A 273 5.64 -20.22 10.67
CA VAL A 273 4.53 -21.13 10.92
C VAL A 273 3.23 -20.36 10.99
N TYR A 274 2.34 -20.64 10.05
CA TYR A 274 1.01 -20.05 10.07
C TYR A 274 0.06 -20.88 10.97
N PRO A 275 -0.71 -20.22 11.84
CA PRO A 275 -1.61 -20.93 12.74
C PRO A 275 -2.80 -21.53 12.00
N VAL A 276 -3.26 -22.66 12.48
CA VAL A 276 -4.43 -23.37 11.97
C VAL A 276 -5.42 -23.65 13.10
N ILE A 277 -6.68 -23.93 12.73
CA ILE A 277 -7.73 -24.31 13.67
C ILE A 277 -8.22 -25.74 13.48
N GLY A 278 -7.80 -26.44 12.43
CA GLY A 278 -8.13 -27.84 12.16
C GLY A 278 -9.56 -28.05 11.62
N ILE A 279 -9.91 -27.31 10.56
CA ILE A 279 -11.19 -27.47 9.85
C ILE A 279 -10.98 -27.66 8.35
N GLN A 280 -11.91 -28.39 7.70
CA GLN A 280 -12.15 -28.27 6.27
C GLN A 280 -13.32 -27.32 6.04
N MET A 281 -13.25 -26.52 5.00
CA MET A 281 -14.18 -25.43 4.78
C MET A 281 -14.44 -25.17 3.29
N VAL A 282 -15.60 -24.57 3.02
CA VAL A 282 -16.01 -24.18 1.66
C VAL A 282 -16.69 -22.81 1.69
N ASP A 283 -16.48 -22.01 0.65
CA ASP A 283 -17.14 -20.71 0.50
C ASP A 283 -18.60 -20.84 0.08
N PHE A 284 -19.42 -19.85 0.40
CA PHE A 284 -20.82 -19.81 -0.01
C PHE A 284 -20.99 -19.94 -1.52
N ALA A 285 -20.11 -19.30 -2.32
CA ALA A 285 -20.18 -19.37 -3.77
C ALA A 285 -19.99 -20.79 -4.29
N ASP A 286 -19.02 -21.52 -3.75
CA ASP A 286 -18.68 -22.88 -4.16
C ASP A 286 -19.68 -23.92 -3.61
N ALA A 287 -20.27 -23.61 -2.44
CA ALA A 287 -21.15 -24.49 -1.70
C ALA A 287 -22.64 -24.36 -2.07
N TYR A 288 -23.01 -23.39 -2.92
CA TYR A 288 -24.40 -22.98 -3.12
C TYR A 288 -25.37 -24.15 -3.41
N TYR A 289 -24.98 -25.09 -4.25
CA TYR A 289 -25.84 -26.24 -4.57
C TYR A 289 -25.86 -27.31 -3.46
N THR A 290 -24.72 -27.58 -2.84
CA THR A 290 -24.56 -28.62 -1.82
C THR A 290 -25.18 -28.20 -0.49
N TYR A 291 -25.03 -26.95 -0.11
CA TYR A 291 -25.48 -26.38 1.18
C TYR A 291 -26.63 -25.38 1.01
N TYR A 292 -27.39 -25.45 -0.09
CA TYR A 292 -28.44 -24.50 -0.43
C TYR A 292 -29.40 -24.20 0.71
N SER A 293 -29.90 -25.25 1.40
CA SER A 293 -30.85 -25.09 2.50
C SER A 293 -30.23 -24.40 3.70
N LEU A 294 -28.96 -24.70 4.00
CA LEU A 294 -28.21 -24.07 5.11
C LEU A 294 -28.01 -22.58 4.81
N ILE A 295 -27.48 -22.24 3.64
CA ILE A 295 -27.23 -20.86 3.22
C ILE A 295 -28.53 -20.05 3.21
N ARG A 296 -29.58 -20.57 2.56
CA ARG A 296 -30.86 -19.89 2.46
C ARG A 296 -31.52 -19.64 3.81
N ASN A 297 -31.48 -20.66 4.70
CA ASN A 297 -32.14 -20.57 6.00
C ASN A 297 -31.34 -19.70 7.01
N SER A 298 -30.04 -19.50 6.78
CA SER A 298 -29.21 -18.63 7.61
C SER A 298 -29.56 -17.16 7.43
N GLY A 299 -30.00 -16.75 6.25
CA GLY A 299 -30.19 -15.35 5.85
C GLY A 299 -28.88 -14.56 5.75
N LEU A 300 -27.74 -15.24 5.76
CA LEU A 300 -26.41 -14.63 5.63
C LEU A 300 -26.05 -14.46 4.14
N GLU A 301 -25.34 -13.39 3.85
CA GLU A 301 -24.82 -13.10 2.48
C GLU A 301 -23.41 -13.64 2.27
N ASN A 302 -22.62 -13.78 3.37
CA ASN A 302 -21.22 -14.16 3.36
C ASN A 302 -20.92 -15.09 4.53
N GLY A 303 -19.82 -15.81 4.42
CA GLY A 303 -19.31 -16.67 5.47
C GLY A 303 -18.63 -17.90 4.91
N VAL A 304 -18.05 -18.69 5.80
CA VAL A 304 -17.33 -19.93 5.49
C VAL A 304 -18.06 -21.09 6.15
N ILE A 305 -18.46 -22.08 5.36
CA ILE A 305 -19.13 -23.29 5.85
C ILE A 305 -18.07 -24.31 6.26
N VAL A 306 -18.12 -24.73 7.52
CA VAL A 306 -17.31 -25.83 8.03
C VAL A 306 -17.87 -27.15 7.51
N THR A 307 -17.09 -27.88 6.72
CA THR A 307 -17.49 -29.18 6.14
C THR A 307 -17.10 -30.34 7.04
N SER A 308 -15.95 -30.22 7.73
CA SER A 308 -15.49 -31.18 8.76
C SER A 308 -14.57 -30.49 9.76
N VAL A 309 -14.46 -31.10 10.93
CA VAL A 309 -13.56 -30.65 12.02
C VAL A 309 -12.62 -31.82 12.31
N GLU A 310 -11.34 -31.55 12.42
CA GLU A 310 -10.32 -32.52 12.78
C GLU A 310 -10.42 -32.82 14.27
N ARG A 311 -10.44 -34.10 14.62
CA ARG A 311 -10.58 -34.54 16.02
C ARG A 311 -9.33 -34.14 16.82
N GLY A 312 -9.55 -33.53 18.00
CA GLY A 312 -8.49 -33.03 18.87
C GLY A 312 -7.85 -31.76 18.42
N SER A 313 -8.37 -31.10 17.34
CA SER A 313 -7.92 -29.77 16.91
C SER A 313 -8.47 -28.66 17.79
N ALA A 314 -7.91 -27.46 17.69
CA ALA A 314 -8.38 -26.25 18.35
C ALA A 314 -9.89 -26.00 18.11
N ALA A 315 -10.36 -26.25 16.88
CA ALA A 315 -11.76 -26.12 16.51
C ALA A 315 -12.66 -27.19 17.22
N ASP A 316 -12.17 -28.43 17.31
CA ASP A 316 -12.92 -29.53 18.01
C ASP A 316 -13.05 -29.22 19.50
N GLU A 317 -11.96 -28.81 20.15
CA GLU A 317 -11.95 -28.43 21.58
C GLU A 317 -12.84 -27.22 21.85
N ALA A 318 -12.87 -26.24 20.99
CA ALA A 318 -13.76 -25.08 21.08
C ALA A 318 -15.23 -25.42 20.77
N GLY A 319 -15.50 -26.61 20.24
CA GLY A 319 -16.85 -27.10 19.94
C GLY A 319 -17.41 -26.56 18.62
N ILE A 320 -16.53 -26.19 17.64
CA ILE A 320 -16.92 -25.96 16.25
C ILE A 320 -17.39 -27.29 15.67
N LYS A 321 -18.36 -27.26 14.77
CA LYS A 321 -19.00 -28.47 14.20
C LYS A 321 -19.18 -28.31 12.69
N ALA A 322 -19.27 -29.46 12.01
CA ALA A 322 -19.72 -29.47 10.62
C ALA A 322 -21.09 -28.79 10.48
N ASN A 323 -21.28 -28.03 9.41
CA ASN A 323 -22.41 -27.16 9.11
C ASN A 323 -22.48 -25.86 9.94
N ASP A 324 -21.47 -25.54 10.77
CA ASP A 324 -21.34 -24.17 11.25
C ASP A 324 -20.99 -23.25 10.09
N ILE A 325 -21.45 -22.01 10.17
CA ILE A 325 -21.02 -20.94 9.26
C ILE A 325 -20.17 -19.97 10.07
N ILE A 326 -18.88 -19.89 9.80
CA ILE A 326 -17.99 -18.90 10.40
C ILE A 326 -18.28 -17.53 9.76
N THR A 327 -18.61 -16.55 10.61
CA THR A 327 -19.03 -15.21 10.19
C THR A 327 -18.08 -14.11 10.64
N ALA A 328 -17.31 -14.34 11.70
CA ALA A 328 -16.30 -13.40 12.19
C ALA A 328 -15.17 -14.11 12.95
N ILE A 329 -14.04 -13.44 13.07
CA ILE A 329 -12.91 -13.74 13.92
C ILE A 329 -12.51 -12.47 14.67
N ASP A 330 -12.49 -12.50 16.00
CA ASP A 330 -12.25 -11.37 16.91
C ASP A 330 -13.08 -10.10 16.57
N GLY A 331 -14.30 -10.33 16.05
CA GLY A 331 -15.23 -9.27 15.62
C GLY A 331 -15.05 -8.80 14.17
N GLU A 332 -13.96 -9.18 13.50
CA GLU A 332 -13.72 -8.89 12.10
C GLU A 332 -14.54 -9.81 11.19
N LYS A 333 -15.27 -9.23 10.25
CA LYS A 333 -16.20 -9.97 9.38
C LYS A 333 -15.47 -10.87 8.40
N VAL A 334 -15.76 -12.18 8.46
CA VAL A 334 -15.26 -13.17 7.49
C VAL A 334 -16.19 -13.20 6.28
N LEU A 335 -15.68 -12.81 5.12
CA LEU A 335 -16.41 -12.81 3.86
C LEU A 335 -16.34 -14.18 3.15
N ASN A 336 -15.17 -14.81 3.17
CA ASN A 336 -14.86 -16.09 2.53
C ASN A 336 -13.61 -16.72 3.19
N LYS A 337 -13.13 -17.85 2.64
CA LYS A 337 -11.93 -18.57 3.13
C LYS A 337 -10.68 -17.70 3.15
N ALA A 338 -10.50 -16.85 2.13
CA ALA A 338 -9.33 -15.99 2.03
C ALA A 338 -9.29 -14.97 3.18
N TYR A 339 -10.42 -14.37 3.54
CA TYR A 339 -10.52 -13.48 4.70
C TYR A 339 -10.32 -14.22 6.02
N LEU A 340 -10.87 -15.46 6.16
CA LEU A 340 -10.64 -16.24 7.36
C LEU A 340 -9.14 -16.50 7.57
N ARG A 341 -8.42 -16.95 6.52
CA ARG A 341 -6.97 -17.15 6.59
C ARG A 341 -6.22 -15.85 6.88
N TYR A 342 -6.58 -14.75 6.21
CA TYR A 342 -5.96 -13.44 6.44
C TYR A 342 -6.01 -13.05 7.91
N TYR A 343 -7.18 -13.16 8.57
CA TYR A 343 -7.30 -12.82 9.98
C TYR A 343 -6.59 -13.83 10.89
N LEU A 344 -6.65 -15.13 10.59
CA LEU A 344 -5.89 -16.14 11.34
C LEU A 344 -4.39 -15.86 11.30
N TYR A 345 -3.86 -15.48 10.15
CA TYR A 345 -2.41 -15.24 9.94
C TYR A 345 -1.90 -13.91 10.49
N GLN A 346 -2.79 -13.08 11.08
CA GLN A 346 -2.39 -11.93 11.89
C GLN A 346 -2.00 -12.33 13.32
N HIS A 347 -2.24 -13.61 13.71
CA HIS A 347 -1.96 -14.15 15.02
C HIS A 347 -0.81 -15.14 14.96
N SER A 348 -0.25 -15.43 16.12
CA SER A 348 0.78 -16.46 16.32
C SER A 348 0.19 -17.75 16.85
N VAL A 349 0.90 -18.85 16.65
CA VAL A 349 0.59 -20.12 17.32
C VAL A 349 0.61 -19.92 18.82
N GLY A 350 -0.45 -20.35 19.52
CA GLY A 350 -0.64 -20.17 20.96
C GLY A 350 -1.49 -18.97 21.36
N ASP A 351 -1.85 -18.09 20.41
CA ASP A 351 -2.76 -16.97 20.70
C ASP A 351 -4.19 -17.46 20.90
N ASP A 352 -4.90 -16.80 21.80
CA ASP A 352 -6.33 -17.00 22.04
C ASP A 352 -7.14 -16.08 21.15
N ILE A 353 -8.06 -16.64 20.36
CA ILE A 353 -8.97 -15.91 19.47
C ILE A 353 -10.42 -16.27 19.73
N THR A 354 -11.34 -15.47 19.23
CA THR A 354 -12.78 -15.71 19.26
C THR A 354 -13.31 -15.90 17.85
N ILE A 355 -13.86 -17.08 17.56
CA ILE A 355 -14.56 -17.35 16.29
C ILE A 355 -16.06 -17.25 16.51
N THR A 356 -16.70 -16.40 15.72
CA THR A 356 -18.17 -16.27 15.70
C THR A 356 -18.74 -17.21 14.66
N VAL A 357 -19.61 -18.13 15.08
CA VAL A 357 -20.29 -19.07 14.21
C VAL A 357 -21.81 -18.87 14.25
N TYR A 358 -22.47 -19.08 13.12
CA TYR A 358 -23.91 -19.25 13.04
C TYR A 358 -24.25 -20.75 13.02
N ARG A 359 -25.10 -21.18 13.95
CA ARG A 359 -25.54 -22.58 14.11
C ARG A 359 -26.99 -22.61 14.57
N ASP A 360 -27.85 -23.35 13.87
CA ASP A 360 -29.25 -23.60 14.24
C ASP A 360 -30.06 -22.32 14.54
N GLY A 361 -29.90 -21.29 13.70
CA GLY A 361 -30.61 -20.02 13.84
C GLY A 361 -30.01 -19.03 14.83
N ASN A 362 -28.89 -19.36 15.47
CA ASN A 362 -28.24 -18.51 16.48
C ASN A 362 -26.76 -18.27 16.19
N THR A 363 -26.30 -17.08 16.51
CA THR A 363 -24.89 -16.73 16.53
C THR A 363 -24.27 -17.11 17.87
N ARG A 364 -23.05 -17.63 17.85
CA ARG A 364 -22.27 -18.05 19.03
C ARG A 364 -20.83 -17.65 18.89
N ASP A 365 -20.24 -17.16 19.98
CA ASP A 365 -18.82 -16.89 20.08
C ASP A 365 -18.13 -18.09 20.75
N LEU A 366 -17.14 -18.64 20.06
CA LEU A 366 -16.35 -19.78 20.52
C LEU A 366 -14.90 -19.33 20.67
N LYS A 367 -14.32 -19.52 21.83
CA LYS A 367 -12.93 -19.21 22.13
C LYS A 367 -12.07 -20.43 21.86
N LEU A 368 -10.94 -20.23 21.23
CA LEU A 368 -9.95 -21.28 20.97
C LEU A 368 -8.53 -20.70 20.99
N THR A 369 -7.56 -21.58 21.29
CA THR A 369 -6.13 -21.29 21.21
C THR A 369 -5.59 -21.82 19.89
N LEU A 370 -4.89 -21.00 19.12
CA LEU A 370 -4.37 -21.37 17.81
C LEU A 370 -3.26 -22.42 17.91
N SER A 371 -3.26 -23.39 17.01
CA SER A 371 -2.25 -24.45 16.93
C SER A 371 -1.42 -24.37 15.62
N ALA A 372 -0.27 -25.03 15.60
CA ALA A 372 0.47 -25.28 14.37
C ALA A 372 -0.15 -26.45 13.60
N ASP A 373 0.05 -26.48 12.28
CA ASP A 373 -0.35 -27.59 11.44
C ASP A 373 0.33 -28.90 11.93
N GLY A 374 -0.45 -29.98 12.09
CA GLY A 374 0.03 -31.28 12.56
C GLY A 374 0.31 -31.38 14.06
N GLN A 375 0.07 -30.34 14.87
CA GLN A 375 0.07 -30.43 16.33
C GLN A 375 -1.37 -30.64 16.83
N THR A 376 -1.73 -31.87 17.11
CA THR A 376 -2.85 -32.16 18.03
C THR A 376 -2.36 -31.86 19.44
N ALA A 377 -3.11 -31.06 20.20
CA ALA A 377 -2.82 -30.75 21.61
C ALA A 377 -2.77 -32.02 22.47
#